data_fe273bde265a5b20eb5b0667dc28e6c8
#
_entry.id   fe273bde265a5b20eb5b0667dc28e6c8
#
_cell.length_a   1.000
_cell.length_b   1.000
_cell.length_c   1.000
_cell.angle_alpha   90.00
_cell.angle_beta   90.00
_cell.angle_gamma   90.00
#
_symmetry.space_group_name_H-M   'P 1'
#
loop_
_entity.id
_entity.type
_entity.pdbx_description
1 polymer ?
#
loop_
_entity_poly.entity_id
_entity_poly.type
_entity_poly.pdbx_seq_one_letter_code
_entity_poly.pdbx_strand_id
1 'polypeptide(L)'
;MSASQNKKKTLSLGLALIPVISMLLLLIIGYGIMGLRIEPLLLCSAAVAAGIAWWQGYCWEDIINSVVDKLAKAMPVIMILICVGGLIGTWMFSGTIPYMVYWGLKLISPEYILIAAFFLTSVVSVCTGTSWGSAGTVGVALMGVAAGLDVSLAAAAGAVVSGAYFGDKISPLSDSTNFAAIVADTTLFEHIQHLLWTTLPSFLLAAVVYLIAGHSNMLGEVATPQRVTDIIHSLESLYHFNIVLILPPVIVLWGAIRKKPVIPLMLSACVLALFLGVIMQGLSIKQGLYAFIDGFDIAMFPQGAEGVVADVPRLLNRGGMFSMMGTILLVFCAFSFAGALTLTGALTIIINRLLTIIHSVGQLIAATIGTTILVTGATSDGKLALLVPAELFKDAYRRMGLDTKNLSRTIEDAGTVIEPLLPWTSAGVYMATTLGVSTLDLLPWAIQCYAAIFFALIYGFSGIGIARTASASEKSPQASVTK
;
A
#
# COMPACT_ATOMS: atom_id res chain seq x y z
N MET A 1 19.55 -35.39 -26.95
CA MET A 1 20.81 -35.12 -26.25
C MET A 1 20.43 -34.94 -24.79
N SER A 2 20.90 -35.85 -23.95
CA SER A 2 20.59 -35.88 -22.50
C SER A 2 21.23 -34.67 -21.82
N ALA A 3 20.41 -33.72 -21.35
CA ALA A 3 20.90 -32.64 -20.50
C ALA A 3 21.34 -33.27 -19.17
N SER A 4 22.65 -33.28 -18.94
CA SER A 4 23.28 -33.58 -17.66
C SER A 4 22.54 -32.79 -16.56
N GLN A 5 21.81 -33.48 -15.68
CA GLN A 5 21.32 -32.92 -14.42
C GLN A 5 22.55 -32.58 -13.56
N ASN A 6 23.12 -31.40 -13.79
CA ASN A 6 24.17 -30.89 -12.94
C ASN A 6 23.58 -30.72 -11.53
N LYS A 7 24.09 -31.51 -10.57
CA LYS A 7 23.62 -31.51 -9.19
C LYS A 7 23.76 -30.09 -8.64
N LYS A 8 22.65 -29.36 -8.51
CA LYS A 8 22.62 -27.97 -8.00
C LYS A 8 23.31 -27.90 -6.65
N LYS A 9 24.22 -26.93 -6.47
CA LYS A 9 24.94 -26.76 -5.21
C LYS A 9 23.98 -26.33 -4.11
N THR A 10 24.05 -26.96 -2.95
CA THR A 10 23.29 -26.56 -1.78
C THR A 10 23.77 -25.22 -1.26
N LEU A 11 22.84 -24.30 -1.04
CA LEU A 11 23.14 -22.97 -0.53
C LEU A 11 23.35 -23.04 1.00
N SER A 12 24.47 -22.51 1.50
CA SER A 12 24.69 -22.30 2.93
C SER A 12 23.92 -21.07 3.43
N LEU A 13 23.65 -20.99 4.74
CA LEU A 13 22.97 -19.84 5.34
C LEU A 13 23.68 -18.52 5.02
N GLY A 14 25.03 -18.50 5.10
CA GLY A 14 25.83 -17.31 4.79
C GLY A 14 25.62 -16.83 3.35
N LEU A 15 25.63 -17.75 2.38
CA LEU A 15 25.38 -17.43 0.98
C LEU A 15 23.92 -17.03 0.73
N ALA A 16 22.94 -17.62 1.46
CA ALA A 16 21.54 -17.25 1.37
C ALA A 16 21.26 -15.82 1.87
N LEU A 17 22.04 -15.33 2.84
CA LEU A 17 21.90 -13.98 3.37
C LEU A 17 22.47 -12.90 2.44
N ILE A 18 23.43 -13.22 1.58
CA ILE A 18 24.12 -12.22 0.72
C ILE A 18 23.12 -11.40 -0.13
N PRO A 19 22.21 -11.97 -0.92
CA PRO A 19 21.29 -11.19 -1.74
C PRO A 19 20.41 -10.25 -0.91
N VAL A 20 19.92 -10.73 0.23
CA VAL A 20 19.03 -9.94 1.11
C VAL A 20 19.79 -8.80 1.79
N ILE A 21 20.97 -9.10 2.35
CA ILE A 21 21.81 -8.09 3.01
C ILE A 21 22.30 -7.06 1.98
N SER A 22 22.72 -7.50 0.79
CA SER A 22 23.16 -6.58 -0.26
C SER A 22 22.05 -5.62 -0.69
N MET A 23 20.81 -6.10 -0.84
CA MET A 23 19.66 -5.26 -1.14
C MET A 23 19.43 -4.24 -0.01
N LEU A 24 19.39 -4.68 1.24
CA LEU A 24 19.17 -3.79 2.37
C LEU A 24 20.26 -2.74 2.49
N LEU A 25 21.54 -3.11 2.34
CA LEU A 25 22.65 -2.17 2.39
C LEU A 25 22.59 -1.15 1.24
N LEU A 26 22.34 -1.61 0.01
CA LEU A 26 22.21 -0.72 -1.14
C LEU A 26 21.05 0.26 -0.96
N LEU A 27 19.93 -0.19 -0.43
CA LEU A 27 18.78 0.69 -0.21
C LEU A 27 18.99 1.63 0.98
N ILE A 28 19.48 1.16 2.12
CA ILE A 28 19.70 2.01 3.30
C ILE A 28 20.78 3.06 2.99
N ILE A 29 21.92 2.63 2.46
CA ILE A 29 23.03 3.54 2.19
C ILE A 29 22.78 4.33 0.91
N GLY A 30 22.46 3.67 -0.21
CA GLY A 30 22.31 4.32 -1.51
C GLY A 30 21.09 5.23 -1.56
N TYR A 31 19.91 4.74 -1.21
CA TYR A 31 18.68 5.53 -1.27
C TYR A 31 18.51 6.38 0.00
N GLY A 32 18.59 5.77 1.20
CA GLY A 32 18.29 6.46 2.46
C GLY A 32 19.33 7.51 2.86
N ILE A 33 20.64 7.25 2.66
CA ILE A 33 21.71 8.18 3.09
C ILE A 33 22.22 9.02 1.92
N MET A 34 22.46 8.41 0.77
CA MET A 34 23.07 9.10 -0.38
C MET A 34 22.04 9.74 -1.31
N GLY A 35 20.73 9.48 -1.14
CA GLY A 35 19.68 10.02 -1.99
C GLY A 35 19.69 9.52 -3.44
N LEU A 36 20.30 8.36 -3.70
CA LEU A 36 20.34 7.77 -5.04
C LEU A 36 18.95 7.24 -5.44
N ARG A 37 18.72 7.13 -6.73
CA ARG A 37 17.49 6.51 -7.24
C ARG A 37 17.44 5.02 -6.90
N ILE A 38 16.24 4.50 -6.60
CA ILE A 38 16.03 3.11 -6.15
C ILE A 38 16.27 2.11 -7.29
N GLU A 39 15.88 2.45 -8.52
CA GLU A 39 15.85 1.54 -9.66
C GLU A 39 17.22 0.88 -9.93
N PRO A 40 18.32 1.62 -10.07
CA PRO A 40 19.64 1.02 -10.27
C PRO A 40 20.11 0.19 -9.06
N LEU A 41 19.73 0.57 -7.84
CA LEU A 41 20.10 -0.17 -6.63
C LEU A 41 19.42 -1.56 -6.60
N LEU A 42 18.17 -1.64 -7.02
CA LEU A 42 17.44 -2.90 -7.15
C LEU A 42 18.00 -3.77 -8.27
N LEU A 43 18.41 -3.19 -9.40
CA LEU A 43 19.09 -3.94 -10.47
C LEU A 43 20.44 -4.49 -10.03
N CYS A 44 21.23 -3.72 -9.27
CA CYS A 44 22.47 -4.22 -8.65
C CYS A 44 22.17 -5.37 -7.69
N SER A 45 21.10 -5.26 -6.87
CA SER A 45 20.68 -6.34 -5.98
C SER A 45 20.23 -7.58 -6.76
N ALA A 46 19.52 -7.38 -7.88
CA ALA A 46 19.13 -8.46 -8.78
C ALA A 46 20.34 -9.17 -9.39
N ALA A 47 21.37 -8.40 -9.79
CA ALA A 47 22.62 -8.95 -10.30
C ALA A 47 23.35 -9.80 -9.25
N VAL A 48 23.37 -9.38 -7.98
CA VAL A 48 23.94 -10.17 -6.87
C VAL A 48 23.16 -11.48 -6.70
N ALA A 49 21.82 -11.43 -6.67
CA ALA A 49 20.97 -12.62 -6.55
C ALA A 49 21.15 -13.56 -7.75
N ALA A 50 21.22 -13.04 -8.98
CA ALA A 50 21.49 -13.80 -10.19
C ALA A 50 22.88 -14.45 -10.18
N GLY A 51 23.90 -13.75 -9.67
CA GLY A 51 25.26 -14.29 -9.49
C GLY A 51 25.29 -15.48 -8.52
N ILE A 52 24.51 -15.44 -7.43
CA ILE A 52 24.35 -16.57 -6.51
C ILE A 52 23.62 -17.73 -7.19
N ALA A 53 22.55 -17.47 -7.94
CA ALA A 53 21.84 -18.49 -8.71
C ALA A 53 22.76 -19.16 -9.75
N TRP A 54 23.57 -18.37 -10.46
CA TRP A 54 24.57 -18.89 -11.39
C TRP A 54 25.62 -19.77 -10.69
N TRP A 55 26.12 -19.30 -9.55
CA TRP A 55 27.05 -20.10 -8.74
C TRP A 55 26.46 -21.44 -8.29
N GLN A 56 25.14 -21.50 -8.03
CA GLN A 56 24.40 -22.73 -7.73
C GLN A 56 24.31 -23.68 -8.94
N GLY A 57 24.58 -23.20 -10.15
CA GLY A 57 24.53 -23.97 -11.40
C GLY A 57 23.25 -23.75 -12.22
N TYR A 58 22.48 -22.69 -11.92
CA TYR A 58 21.39 -22.27 -12.81
C TYR A 58 21.94 -21.61 -14.06
N CYS A 59 21.34 -21.89 -15.23
CA CYS A 59 21.71 -21.19 -16.47
C CYS A 59 21.01 -19.80 -16.53
N TRP A 60 21.47 -18.97 -17.46
CA TRP A 60 20.90 -17.64 -17.67
C TRP A 60 19.40 -17.70 -18.02
N GLU A 61 18.98 -18.69 -18.79
CA GLU A 61 17.59 -18.90 -19.16
C GLU A 61 16.70 -19.21 -17.94
N ASP A 62 17.19 -20.00 -16.97
CA ASP A 62 16.47 -20.24 -15.71
C ASP A 62 16.24 -18.95 -14.94
N ILE A 63 17.26 -18.07 -14.88
CA ILE A 63 17.19 -16.79 -14.19
C ILE A 63 16.17 -15.87 -14.87
N ILE A 64 16.26 -15.73 -16.19
CA ILE A 64 15.31 -14.90 -16.95
C ILE A 64 13.89 -15.44 -16.84
N ASN A 65 13.67 -16.74 -16.96
CA ASN A 65 12.35 -17.33 -16.83
C ASN A 65 11.75 -17.07 -15.44
N SER A 66 12.54 -17.18 -14.38
CA SER A 66 12.09 -16.84 -13.01
C SER A 66 11.71 -15.37 -12.87
N VAL A 67 12.44 -14.46 -13.51
CA VAL A 67 12.11 -13.02 -13.55
C VAL A 67 10.81 -12.79 -14.32
N VAL A 68 10.67 -13.40 -15.50
CA VAL A 68 9.46 -13.31 -16.34
C VAL A 68 8.23 -13.81 -15.60
N ASP A 69 8.32 -14.96 -14.91
CA ASP A 69 7.23 -15.51 -14.11
C ASP A 69 6.79 -14.56 -12.99
N LYS A 70 7.74 -13.85 -12.37
CA LYS A 70 7.44 -12.83 -11.37
C LYS A 70 6.80 -11.59 -11.99
N LEU A 71 7.31 -11.11 -13.11
CA LEU A 71 6.75 -9.96 -13.84
C LEU A 71 5.33 -10.27 -14.36
N ALA A 72 5.06 -11.49 -14.81
CA ALA A 72 3.73 -11.91 -15.21
C ALA A 72 2.71 -11.77 -14.05
N LYS A 73 3.12 -12.07 -12.81
CA LYS A 73 2.30 -11.85 -11.62
C LYS A 73 2.12 -10.37 -11.26
N ALA A 74 3.07 -9.52 -11.62
CA ALA A 74 2.97 -8.07 -11.42
C ALA A 74 2.11 -7.36 -12.48
N MET A 75 1.78 -8.03 -13.59
CA MET A 75 1.06 -7.41 -14.71
C MET A 75 -0.26 -6.72 -14.31
N PRO A 76 -1.12 -7.29 -13.44
CA PRO A 76 -2.33 -6.60 -12.99
C PRO A 76 -2.03 -5.26 -12.29
N VAL A 77 -0.95 -5.22 -11.49
CA VAL A 77 -0.50 -3.99 -10.80
C VAL A 77 -0.06 -2.93 -11.81
N ILE A 78 0.74 -3.31 -12.80
CA ILE A 78 1.19 -2.42 -13.88
C ILE A 78 -0.01 -1.83 -14.62
N MET A 79 -1.00 -2.66 -14.95
CA MET A 79 -2.23 -2.20 -15.63
C MET A 79 -3.05 -1.23 -14.76
N ILE A 80 -3.14 -1.48 -13.45
CA ILE A 80 -3.82 -0.57 -12.51
C ILE A 80 -3.08 0.78 -12.46
N LEU A 81 -1.76 0.80 -12.37
CA LEU A 81 -0.96 2.03 -12.37
C LEU A 81 -1.24 2.88 -13.62
N ILE A 82 -1.23 2.26 -14.80
CA ILE A 82 -1.56 2.93 -16.06
C ILE A 82 -2.96 3.54 -16.00
N CYS A 83 -3.94 2.76 -15.53
CA CYS A 83 -5.32 3.23 -15.40
C CYS A 83 -5.47 4.38 -14.39
N VAL A 84 -4.74 4.35 -13.26
CA VAL A 84 -4.76 5.44 -12.25
C VAL A 84 -4.22 6.73 -12.85
N GLY A 85 -3.12 6.69 -13.60
CA GLY A 85 -2.60 7.87 -14.28
C GLY A 85 -3.64 8.51 -15.20
N GLY A 86 -4.25 7.68 -16.06
CA GLY A 86 -5.33 8.13 -16.96
C GLY A 86 -6.57 8.63 -16.20
N LEU A 87 -6.92 7.97 -15.09
CA LEU A 87 -8.05 8.36 -14.23
C LEU A 87 -7.83 9.76 -13.64
N ILE A 88 -6.66 10.03 -13.05
CA ILE A 88 -6.34 11.35 -12.48
C ILE A 88 -6.42 12.42 -13.58
N GLY A 89 -5.81 12.19 -14.76
CA GLY A 89 -5.84 13.13 -15.87
C GLY A 89 -7.26 13.43 -16.35
N THR A 90 -8.09 12.41 -16.55
CA THR A 90 -9.48 12.57 -17.01
C THR A 90 -10.40 13.18 -15.95
N TRP A 91 -10.16 12.90 -14.66
CA TRP A 91 -10.94 13.49 -13.57
C TRP A 91 -10.56 14.96 -13.32
N MET A 92 -9.32 15.35 -13.62
CA MET A 92 -8.95 16.77 -13.69
C MET A 92 -9.64 17.45 -14.89
N PHE A 93 -9.56 16.83 -16.06
CA PHE A 93 -10.19 17.32 -17.30
C PHE A 93 -11.70 17.54 -17.15
N SER A 94 -12.40 16.62 -16.53
CA SER A 94 -13.85 16.73 -16.29
C SER A 94 -14.24 17.72 -15.22
N GLY A 95 -13.31 18.09 -14.33
CA GLY A 95 -13.60 18.87 -13.12
C GLY A 95 -14.05 18.01 -11.92
N THR A 96 -13.99 16.67 -12.02
CA THR A 96 -14.35 15.76 -10.93
C THR A 96 -13.48 15.96 -9.69
N ILE A 97 -12.14 15.90 -9.82
CA ILE A 97 -11.23 16.16 -8.70
C ILE A 97 -11.32 17.63 -8.26
N PRO A 98 -11.29 18.64 -9.16
CA PRO A 98 -11.50 20.03 -8.77
C PRO A 98 -12.81 20.28 -7.99
N TYR A 99 -13.89 19.62 -8.34
CA TYR A 99 -15.17 19.69 -7.61
C TYR A 99 -15.06 19.12 -6.19
N MET A 100 -14.39 17.98 -6.03
CA MET A 100 -14.16 17.39 -4.72
C MET A 100 -13.23 18.26 -3.86
N VAL A 101 -12.19 18.85 -4.45
CA VAL A 101 -11.30 19.80 -3.80
C VAL A 101 -12.05 21.06 -3.36
N TYR A 102 -12.85 21.63 -4.25
CA TYR A 102 -13.68 22.80 -3.97
C TYR A 102 -14.58 22.62 -2.74
N TRP A 103 -15.31 21.51 -2.67
CA TRP A 103 -16.14 21.21 -1.51
C TRP A 103 -15.31 20.87 -0.27
N GLY A 104 -14.18 20.20 -0.44
CA GLY A 104 -13.25 19.91 0.65
C GLY A 104 -12.71 21.21 1.28
N LEU A 105 -12.30 22.19 0.47
CA LEU A 105 -11.83 23.49 0.95
C LEU A 105 -12.92 24.31 1.64
N LYS A 106 -14.19 24.13 1.24
CA LYS A 106 -15.33 24.81 1.89
C LYS A 106 -15.76 24.16 3.21
N LEU A 107 -15.58 22.84 3.36
CA LEU A 107 -16.13 22.07 4.48
C LEU A 107 -15.09 21.68 5.54
N ILE A 108 -13.80 21.57 5.16
CA ILE A 108 -12.75 21.05 6.03
C ILE A 108 -11.79 22.20 6.36
N SER A 109 -11.69 22.54 7.63
CA SER A 109 -10.65 23.47 8.06
C SER A 109 -9.28 22.77 8.17
N PRO A 110 -8.17 23.55 8.06
CA PRO A 110 -6.81 22.99 8.05
C PRO A 110 -6.50 22.11 9.26
N GLU A 111 -7.02 22.46 10.43
CA GLU A 111 -6.80 21.72 11.68
C GLU A 111 -7.37 20.30 11.66
N TYR A 112 -8.39 20.05 10.84
CA TYR A 112 -9.09 18.76 10.78
C TYR A 112 -8.78 17.94 9.54
N ILE A 113 -7.96 18.44 8.59
CA ILE A 113 -7.74 17.74 7.31
C ILE A 113 -7.09 16.37 7.52
N LEU A 114 -6.13 16.21 8.45
CA LEU A 114 -5.46 14.95 8.68
C LEU A 114 -6.41 13.91 9.25
N ILE A 115 -7.17 14.28 10.28
CA ILE A 115 -8.15 13.37 10.89
C ILE A 115 -9.29 13.06 9.91
N ALA A 116 -9.74 14.04 9.12
CA ALA A 116 -10.74 13.82 8.08
C ALA A 116 -10.22 12.86 6.99
N ALA A 117 -8.99 13.05 6.53
CA ALA A 117 -8.35 12.17 5.55
C ALA A 117 -8.27 10.73 6.08
N PHE A 118 -7.86 10.55 7.32
CA PHE A 118 -7.81 9.24 7.97
C PHE A 118 -9.19 8.58 8.06
N PHE A 119 -10.20 9.28 8.58
CA PHE A 119 -11.55 8.73 8.75
C PHE A 119 -12.26 8.47 7.43
N LEU A 120 -12.24 9.41 6.49
CA LEU A 120 -12.94 9.26 5.21
C LEU A 120 -12.36 8.11 4.39
N THR A 121 -11.03 7.98 4.31
CA THR A 121 -10.41 6.83 3.64
C THR A 121 -10.66 5.52 4.37
N SER A 122 -10.71 5.53 5.72
CA SER A 122 -11.08 4.35 6.50
C SER A 122 -12.49 3.86 6.16
N VAL A 123 -13.48 4.75 6.18
CA VAL A 123 -14.87 4.41 5.87
C VAL A 123 -15.01 3.86 4.46
N VAL A 124 -14.42 4.57 3.48
CA VAL A 124 -14.47 4.14 2.07
C VAL A 124 -13.80 2.77 1.91
N SER A 125 -12.66 2.55 2.56
CA SER A 125 -11.91 1.30 2.46
C SER A 125 -12.64 0.14 3.13
N VAL A 126 -13.30 0.34 4.28
CA VAL A 126 -14.18 -0.69 4.89
C VAL A 126 -15.31 -1.08 3.95
N CYS A 127 -15.95 -0.10 3.33
CA CYS A 127 -17.09 -0.33 2.44
C CYS A 127 -16.70 -1.00 1.13
N THR A 128 -15.52 -0.69 0.60
CA THR A 128 -15.06 -1.21 -0.70
C THR A 128 -14.19 -2.47 -0.58
N GLY A 129 -13.56 -2.69 0.57
CA GLY A 129 -12.61 -3.77 0.80
C GLY A 129 -11.31 -3.62 0.01
N THR A 130 -10.87 -2.37 -0.26
CA THR A 130 -9.64 -2.14 -1.00
C THR A 130 -8.94 -0.84 -0.58
N SER A 131 -7.70 -0.96 -0.11
CA SER A 131 -6.84 0.18 0.19
C SER A 131 -6.48 0.99 -1.06
N TRP A 132 -6.23 0.31 -2.17
CA TRP A 132 -5.85 0.94 -3.44
C TRP A 132 -6.99 1.76 -4.04
N GLY A 133 -8.21 1.19 -4.04
CA GLY A 133 -9.39 1.91 -4.53
C GLY A 133 -9.69 3.16 -3.71
N SER A 134 -9.56 3.08 -2.41
CA SER A 134 -9.81 4.20 -1.49
C SER A 134 -8.77 5.31 -1.63
N ALA A 135 -7.48 4.95 -1.71
CA ALA A 135 -6.40 5.92 -1.93
C ALA A 135 -6.51 6.57 -3.32
N GLY A 136 -6.77 5.78 -4.37
CA GLY A 136 -6.87 6.27 -5.75
C GLY A 136 -8.11 7.11 -6.06
N THR A 137 -9.10 7.12 -5.18
CA THR A 137 -10.34 7.91 -5.34
C THR A 137 -10.39 9.05 -4.31
N VAL A 138 -10.92 8.78 -3.14
CA VAL A 138 -11.07 9.78 -2.07
C VAL A 138 -9.71 10.28 -1.59
N GLY A 139 -8.68 9.41 -1.53
CA GLY A 139 -7.33 9.80 -1.13
C GLY A 139 -6.75 10.89 -2.02
N VAL A 140 -6.85 10.75 -3.34
CA VAL A 140 -6.34 11.77 -4.30
C VAL A 140 -7.06 13.11 -4.12
N ALA A 141 -8.37 13.10 -3.89
CA ALA A 141 -9.13 14.32 -3.65
C ALA A 141 -8.69 15.01 -2.34
N LEU A 142 -8.50 14.24 -1.26
CA LEU A 142 -8.03 14.75 0.02
C LEU A 142 -6.60 15.30 -0.06
N MET A 143 -5.73 14.72 -0.88
CA MET A 143 -4.43 15.30 -1.19
C MET A 143 -4.55 16.66 -1.88
N GLY A 144 -5.53 16.83 -2.76
CA GLY A 144 -5.84 18.10 -3.38
C GLY A 144 -6.32 19.16 -2.36
N VAL A 145 -7.18 18.75 -1.43
CA VAL A 145 -7.63 19.61 -0.32
C VAL A 145 -6.46 20.01 0.57
N ALA A 146 -5.61 19.06 0.97
CA ALA A 146 -4.43 19.33 1.79
C ALA A 146 -3.46 20.31 1.11
N ALA A 147 -3.26 20.15 -0.21
CA ALA A 147 -2.45 21.07 -1.01
C ALA A 147 -3.05 22.48 -1.05
N GLY A 148 -4.39 22.60 -1.21
CA GLY A 148 -5.09 23.88 -1.21
C GLY A 148 -5.10 24.57 0.15
N LEU A 149 -5.04 23.79 1.25
CA LEU A 149 -4.93 24.29 2.62
C LEU A 149 -3.48 24.57 3.05
N ASP A 150 -2.50 24.30 2.20
CA ASP A 150 -1.05 24.40 2.46
C ASP A 150 -0.59 23.54 3.66
N VAL A 151 -1.28 22.42 3.87
CA VAL A 151 -0.94 21.47 4.91
C VAL A 151 0.08 20.45 4.39
N SER A 152 0.97 19.96 5.25
CA SER A 152 1.99 18.97 4.90
C SER A 152 1.40 17.81 4.11
N LEU A 153 1.79 17.70 2.83
CA LEU A 153 1.35 16.60 1.96
C LEU A 153 1.86 15.24 2.45
N ALA A 154 3.01 15.22 3.10
CA ALA A 154 3.55 14.01 3.72
C ALA A 154 2.63 13.49 4.84
N ALA A 155 2.16 14.40 5.71
CA ALA A 155 1.24 14.05 6.79
C ALA A 155 -0.13 13.63 6.24
N ALA A 156 -0.66 14.35 5.25
CA ALA A 156 -1.92 14.01 4.60
C ALA A 156 -1.86 12.64 3.89
N ALA A 157 -0.78 12.35 3.15
CA ALA A 157 -0.57 11.06 2.50
C ALA A 157 -0.47 9.93 3.53
N GLY A 158 0.27 10.12 4.63
CA GLY A 158 0.34 9.14 5.71
C GLY A 158 -1.01 8.87 6.37
N ALA A 159 -1.84 9.91 6.56
CA ALA A 159 -3.20 9.78 7.07
C ALA A 159 -4.11 9.00 6.10
N VAL A 160 -4.04 9.30 4.80
CA VAL A 160 -4.76 8.57 3.73
C VAL A 160 -4.35 7.09 3.71
N VAL A 161 -3.04 6.79 3.72
CA VAL A 161 -2.52 5.42 3.73
C VAL A 161 -2.97 4.69 4.98
N SER A 162 -2.83 5.30 6.15
CA SER A 162 -3.30 4.73 7.41
C SER A 162 -4.78 4.38 7.39
N GLY A 163 -5.63 5.27 6.90
CA GLY A 163 -7.06 5.04 6.79
C GLY A 163 -7.41 3.95 5.77
N ALA A 164 -6.77 3.99 4.61
CA ALA A 164 -6.99 3.01 3.55
C ALA A 164 -6.65 1.59 4.01
N TYR A 165 -5.52 1.41 4.69
CA TYR A 165 -5.08 0.10 5.19
C TYR A 165 -5.82 -0.34 6.46
N PHE A 166 -6.28 0.58 7.29
CA PHE A 166 -7.20 0.24 8.36
C PHE A 166 -8.48 -0.39 7.83
N GLY A 167 -9.12 0.27 6.87
CA GLY A 167 -10.39 -0.18 6.32
C GLY A 167 -10.27 -1.49 5.56
N ASP A 168 -9.25 -1.64 4.74
CA ASP A 168 -8.95 -2.87 4.00
C ASP A 168 -8.80 -4.06 4.95
N LYS A 169 -8.04 -3.89 6.02
CA LYS A 169 -7.71 -4.91 6.99
C LYS A 169 -8.93 -5.46 7.78
N ILE A 170 -9.92 -4.64 8.08
CA ILE A 170 -11.10 -5.06 8.83
C ILE A 170 -12.33 -5.34 7.95
N SER A 171 -12.23 -5.08 6.65
CA SER A 171 -13.34 -5.31 5.73
C SER A 171 -13.51 -6.79 5.39
N PRO A 172 -14.71 -7.36 5.55
CA PRO A 172 -14.99 -8.71 5.08
C PRO A 172 -14.97 -8.83 3.54
N LEU A 173 -14.93 -7.71 2.83
CA LEU A 173 -14.86 -7.64 1.38
C LEU A 173 -13.40 -7.66 0.87
N SER A 174 -12.42 -7.46 1.75
CA SER A 174 -11.00 -7.39 1.39
C SER A 174 -10.44 -8.74 0.96
N ASP A 175 -9.67 -8.71 -0.13
CA ASP A 175 -8.99 -9.91 -0.65
C ASP A 175 -7.88 -10.36 0.30
N SER A 176 -7.10 -9.44 0.90
CA SER A 176 -6.00 -9.77 1.81
C SER A 176 -6.50 -10.40 3.10
N THR A 177 -7.55 -9.83 3.70
CA THR A 177 -8.17 -10.33 4.94
C THR A 177 -8.78 -11.73 4.73
N ASN A 178 -9.49 -11.93 3.62
CA ASN A 178 -10.01 -13.26 3.26
C ASN A 178 -8.88 -14.26 3.04
N PHE A 179 -7.82 -13.85 2.35
CA PHE A 179 -6.68 -14.71 2.05
C PHE A 179 -5.90 -15.08 3.32
N ALA A 180 -5.65 -14.12 4.22
CA ALA A 180 -4.98 -14.36 5.51
C ALA A 180 -5.74 -15.38 6.37
N ALA A 181 -7.08 -15.30 6.40
CA ALA A 181 -7.91 -16.27 7.09
C ALA A 181 -7.77 -17.68 6.50
N ILE A 182 -7.85 -17.80 5.16
CA ILE A 182 -7.74 -19.09 4.44
C ILE A 182 -6.37 -19.76 4.68
N VAL A 183 -5.27 -19.01 4.48
CA VAL A 183 -3.91 -19.60 4.59
C VAL A 183 -3.55 -19.99 6.02
N ALA A 184 -4.17 -19.36 7.03
CA ALA A 184 -3.99 -19.71 8.43
C ALA A 184 -4.97 -20.77 8.96
N ASP A 185 -5.89 -21.29 8.15
CA ASP A 185 -6.96 -22.23 8.54
C ASP A 185 -7.85 -21.66 9.67
N THR A 186 -8.32 -20.44 9.53
CA THR A 186 -9.31 -19.83 10.43
C THR A 186 -10.50 -19.28 9.66
N THR A 187 -11.62 -19.04 10.34
CA THR A 187 -12.76 -18.42 9.68
C THR A 187 -12.57 -16.92 9.55
N LEU A 188 -13.13 -16.31 8.49
CA LEU A 188 -13.01 -14.89 8.23
C LEU A 188 -13.45 -14.02 9.43
N PHE A 189 -14.58 -14.36 10.05
CA PHE A 189 -15.10 -13.58 11.16
C PHE A 189 -14.26 -13.71 12.43
N GLU A 190 -13.75 -14.90 12.75
CA GLU A 190 -12.82 -15.10 13.87
C GLU A 190 -11.51 -14.33 13.64
N HIS A 191 -11.02 -14.34 12.40
CA HIS A 191 -9.86 -13.56 12.00
C HIS A 191 -10.10 -12.06 12.21
N ILE A 192 -11.18 -11.48 11.66
CA ILE A 192 -11.50 -10.05 11.81
C ILE A 192 -11.69 -9.68 13.29
N GLN A 193 -12.43 -10.46 14.05
CA GLN A 193 -12.58 -10.22 15.49
C GLN A 193 -11.26 -10.23 16.23
N HIS A 194 -10.35 -11.14 15.85
CA HIS A 194 -9.04 -11.22 16.47
C HIS A 194 -8.10 -10.11 16.03
N LEU A 195 -8.22 -9.62 14.79
CA LEU A 195 -7.52 -8.45 14.30
C LEU A 195 -7.83 -7.17 15.10
N LEU A 196 -9.03 -7.02 15.63
CA LEU A 196 -9.41 -5.84 16.40
C LEU A 196 -8.52 -5.60 17.62
N TRP A 197 -7.89 -6.64 18.19
CA TRP A 197 -6.93 -6.49 19.30
C TRP A 197 -5.75 -5.58 18.95
N THR A 198 -5.20 -5.67 17.75
CA THR A 198 -4.07 -4.84 17.31
C THR A 198 -4.55 -3.62 16.53
N THR A 199 -5.59 -3.78 15.73
CA THR A 199 -6.04 -2.76 14.78
C THR A 199 -6.76 -1.60 15.46
N LEU A 200 -7.61 -1.88 16.48
CA LEU A 200 -8.35 -0.82 17.17
C LEU A 200 -7.44 0.09 18.02
N PRO A 201 -6.50 -0.43 18.84
CA PRO A 201 -5.56 0.44 19.54
C PRO A 201 -4.69 1.27 18.58
N SER A 202 -4.26 0.69 17.47
CA SER A 202 -3.50 1.41 16.45
C SER A 202 -4.31 2.52 15.79
N PHE A 203 -5.59 2.26 15.52
CA PHE A 203 -6.53 3.25 14.97
C PHE A 203 -6.72 4.43 15.92
N LEU A 204 -6.95 4.15 17.20
CA LEU A 204 -7.12 5.19 18.22
C LEU A 204 -5.83 6.01 18.38
N LEU A 205 -4.66 5.36 18.40
CA LEU A 205 -3.38 6.05 18.45
C LEU A 205 -3.19 6.97 17.24
N ALA A 206 -3.44 6.46 16.03
CA ALA A 206 -3.35 7.22 14.80
C ALA A 206 -4.31 8.43 14.81
N ALA A 207 -5.57 8.22 15.23
CA ALA A 207 -6.57 9.28 15.33
C ALA A 207 -6.13 10.40 16.29
N VAL A 208 -5.60 10.03 17.46
CA VAL A 208 -5.09 11.00 18.44
C VAL A 208 -3.90 11.78 17.87
N VAL A 209 -2.95 11.10 17.21
CA VAL A 209 -1.78 11.77 16.62
C VAL A 209 -2.21 12.72 15.50
N TYR A 210 -3.12 12.34 14.61
CA TYR A 210 -3.60 13.22 13.54
C TYR A 210 -4.40 14.41 14.09
N LEU A 211 -5.16 14.20 15.17
CA LEU A 211 -5.86 15.31 15.83
C LEU A 211 -4.88 16.31 16.47
N ILE A 212 -3.87 15.81 17.18
CA ILE A 212 -2.83 16.66 17.80
C ILE A 212 -2.01 17.37 16.72
N ALA A 213 -1.57 16.63 15.69
CA ALA A 213 -0.78 17.20 14.61
C ALA A 213 -1.55 18.31 13.86
N GLY A 214 -2.85 18.11 13.61
CA GLY A 214 -3.69 19.12 12.96
C GLY A 214 -3.81 20.41 13.75
N HIS A 215 -3.74 20.36 15.08
CA HIS A 215 -3.81 21.53 15.97
C HIS A 215 -2.44 22.12 16.35
N SER A 216 -1.36 21.49 15.92
CA SER A 216 0.00 21.92 16.24
C SER A 216 0.64 22.62 15.05
N ASN A 217 1.63 23.49 15.34
CA ASN A 217 2.46 24.12 14.32
C ASN A 217 3.38 23.14 13.56
N MET A 218 3.21 21.82 13.76
CA MET A 218 3.97 20.78 13.08
C MET A 218 3.67 20.69 11.57
N LEU A 219 2.56 21.26 11.11
CA LEU A 219 2.12 21.19 9.72
C LEU A 219 2.73 22.28 8.81
N GLY A 220 3.51 23.21 9.37
CA GLY A 220 4.04 24.36 8.63
C GLY A 220 3.11 25.59 8.65
N GLU A 221 3.35 26.52 7.75
CA GLU A 221 2.49 27.68 7.55
C GLU A 221 1.21 27.23 6.83
N VAL A 222 0.09 27.29 7.54
CA VAL A 222 -1.23 26.97 6.99
C VAL A 222 -1.73 28.11 6.13
N ALA A 223 -2.40 27.80 5.03
CA ALA A 223 -2.94 28.81 4.12
C ALA A 223 -3.85 29.79 4.87
N THR A 224 -3.66 31.08 4.58
CA THR A 224 -4.55 32.12 5.10
C THR A 224 -5.97 31.92 4.54
N PRO A 225 -7.02 32.32 5.27
CA PRO A 225 -8.40 32.26 4.76
C PRO A 225 -8.56 32.94 3.40
N GLN A 226 -7.82 34.00 3.16
CA GLN A 226 -7.82 34.73 1.88
C GLN A 226 -7.27 33.85 0.76
N ARG A 227 -6.14 33.14 0.96
CA ARG A 227 -5.54 32.27 -0.04
C ARG A 227 -6.47 31.10 -0.42
N VAL A 228 -7.14 30.51 0.56
CA VAL A 228 -8.16 29.47 0.33
C VAL A 228 -9.31 30.02 -0.51
N THR A 229 -9.79 31.23 -0.19
CA THR A 229 -10.85 31.90 -0.93
C THR A 229 -10.42 32.16 -2.38
N ASP A 230 -9.19 32.64 -2.60
CA ASP A 230 -8.65 32.92 -3.93
C ASP A 230 -8.51 31.64 -4.77
N ILE A 231 -8.14 30.49 -4.16
CA ILE A 231 -8.14 29.17 -4.83
C ILE A 231 -9.57 28.76 -5.20
N ILE A 232 -10.53 28.91 -4.29
CA ILE A 232 -11.95 28.59 -4.53
C ILE A 232 -12.48 29.41 -5.71
N HIS A 233 -12.26 30.72 -5.73
CA HIS A 233 -12.68 31.61 -6.82
C HIS A 233 -12.00 31.24 -8.15
N SER A 234 -10.72 30.91 -8.12
CA SER A 234 -10.01 30.45 -9.32
C SER A 234 -10.60 29.17 -9.88
N LEU A 235 -10.95 28.21 -9.02
CA LEU A 235 -11.61 26.97 -9.44
C LEU A 235 -13.02 27.23 -10.01
N GLU A 236 -13.79 28.14 -9.40
CA GLU A 236 -15.12 28.55 -9.88
C GLU A 236 -15.05 29.26 -11.23
N SER A 237 -13.96 30.00 -11.51
CA SER A 237 -13.78 30.69 -12.80
C SER A 237 -13.40 29.74 -13.95
N LEU A 238 -12.71 28.62 -13.62
CA LEU A 238 -12.23 27.63 -14.58
C LEU A 238 -13.28 26.56 -14.92
N TYR A 239 -14.00 26.06 -13.88
CA TYR A 239 -14.88 24.90 -14.00
C TYR A 239 -16.35 25.24 -13.77
N HIS A 240 -17.20 24.65 -14.60
CA HIS A 240 -18.64 24.62 -14.35
C HIS A 240 -18.99 23.45 -13.41
N PHE A 241 -19.14 23.75 -12.13
CA PHE A 241 -19.40 22.75 -11.11
C PHE A 241 -20.85 22.30 -11.07
N ASN A 242 -21.05 20.98 -11.03
CA ASN A 242 -22.35 20.34 -10.90
C ASN A 242 -22.18 19.00 -10.14
N ILE A 243 -23.23 18.58 -9.41
CA ILE A 243 -23.25 17.32 -8.65
C ILE A 243 -22.95 16.09 -9.53
N VAL A 244 -23.26 16.16 -10.82
CA VAL A 244 -23.02 15.08 -11.79
C VAL A 244 -21.52 14.74 -11.90
N LEU A 245 -20.61 15.66 -11.55
CA LEU A 245 -19.17 15.44 -11.53
C LEU A 245 -18.72 14.41 -10.48
N ILE A 246 -19.60 14.02 -9.55
CA ILE A 246 -19.34 12.94 -8.58
C ILE A 246 -19.59 11.54 -9.19
N LEU A 247 -20.24 11.42 -10.34
CA LEU A 247 -20.57 10.12 -10.92
C LEU A 247 -19.35 9.23 -11.20
N PRO A 248 -18.20 9.73 -11.73
CA PRO A 248 -17.03 8.88 -11.95
C PRO A 248 -16.51 8.19 -10.67
N PRO A 249 -16.26 8.88 -9.55
CA PRO A 249 -15.90 8.20 -8.29
C PRO A 249 -17.01 7.29 -7.75
N VAL A 250 -18.29 7.65 -7.90
CA VAL A 250 -19.41 6.80 -7.47
C VAL A 250 -19.43 5.48 -8.24
N ILE A 251 -19.15 5.47 -9.54
CA ILE A 251 -19.05 4.23 -10.34
C ILE A 251 -17.93 3.35 -9.81
N VAL A 252 -16.75 3.91 -9.53
CA VAL A 252 -15.62 3.15 -8.99
C VAL A 252 -15.96 2.55 -7.63
N LEU A 253 -16.53 3.34 -6.71
CA LEU A 253 -16.93 2.88 -5.37
C LEU A 253 -18.04 1.82 -5.45
N TRP A 254 -19.07 2.05 -6.25
CA TRP A 254 -20.17 1.09 -6.45
C TRP A 254 -19.66 -0.24 -7.02
N GLY A 255 -18.77 -0.19 -8.01
CA GLY A 255 -18.20 -1.38 -8.60
C GLY A 255 -17.29 -2.15 -7.65
N ALA A 256 -16.51 -1.44 -6.82
CA ALA A 256 -15.69 -2.06 -5.77
C ALA A 256 -16.57 -2.80 -4.74
N ILE A 257 -17.64 -2.18 -4.24
CA ILE A 257 -18.61 -2.81 -3.35
C ILE A 257 -19.26 -4.06 -4.00
N ARG A 258 -19.49 -4.01 -5.33
CA ARG A 258 -20.04 -5.14 -6.11
C ARG A 258 -18.98 -6.15 -6.56
N LYS A 259 -17.72 -6.03 -6.09
CA LYS A 259 -16.57 -6.91 -6.44
C LYS A 259 -16.36 -7.03 -7.95
N LYS A 260 -16.58 -5.95 -8.71
CA LYS A 260 -16.31 -5.93 -10.15
C LYS A 260 -14.81 -5.77 -10.42
N PRO A 261 -14.28 -6.30 -11.55
CA PRO A 261 -12.87 -6.14 -11.90
C PRO A 261 -12.46 -4.66 -11.93
N VAL A 262 -11.34 -4.33 -11.26
CA VAL A 262 -10.91 -2.93 -11.02
C VAL A 262 -10.57 -2.21 -12.32
N ILE A 263 -9.81 -2.85 -13.22
CA ILE A 263 -9.34 -2.23 -14.47
C ILE A 263 -10.49 -1.77 -15.37
N PRO A 264 -11.47 -2.62 -15.76
CA PRO A 264 -12.62 -2.19 -16.55
C PRO A 264 -13.44 -1.08 -15.87
N LEU A 265 -13.52 -1.15 -14.53
CA LEU A 265 -14.25 -0.16 -13.74
C LEU A 265 -13.58 1.21 -13.81
N MET A 266 -12.26 1.28 -13.63
CA MET A 266 -11.48 2.51 -13.76
C MET A 266 -11.57 3.08 -15.17
N LEU A 267 -11.45 2.24 -16.21
CA LEU A 267 -11.59 2.68 -17.59
C LEU A 267 -12.99 3.23 -17.89
N SER A 268 -14.05 2.60 -17.36
CA SER A 268 -15.42 3.12 -17.52
C SER A 268 -15.60 4.48 -16.83
N ALA A 269 -14.97 4.70 -15.68
CA ALA A 269 -14.95 5.99 -15.00
C ALA A 269 -14.16 7.05 -15.78
N CYS A 270 -13.05 6.67 -16.44
CA CYS A 270 -12.31 7.55 -17.34
C CYS A 270 -13.16 7.98 -18.53
N VAL A 271 -13.83 7.02 -19.19
CA VAL A 271 -14.71 7.29 -20.33
C VAL A 271 -15.84 8.23 -19.92
N LEU A 272 -16.50 7.99 -18.80
CA LEU A 272 -17.53 8.89 -18.28
C LEU A 272 -16.96 10.29 -18.02
N ALA A 273 -15.79 10.39 -17.39
CA ALA A 273 -15.13 11.66 -17.12
C ALA A 273 -14.80 12.42 -18.43
N LEU A 274 -14.35 11.71 -19.48
CA LEU A 274 -14.13 12.33 -20.80
C LEU A 274 -15.41 12.96 -21.35
N PHE A 275 -16.53 12.24 -21.30
CA PHE A 275 -17.83 12.78 -21.74
C PHE A 275 -18.26 13.98 -20.90
N LEU A 276 -18.09 13.91 -19.57
CA LEU A 276 -18.41 15.04 -18.69
C LEU A 276 -17.55 16.26 -18.97
N GLY A 277 -16.25 16.08 -19.24
CA GLY A 277 -15.36 17.18 -19.59
C GLY A 277 -15.76 17.88 -20.91
N VAL A 278 -16.18 17.11 -21.91
CA VAL A 278 -16.69 17.67 -23.16
C VAL A 278 -18.01 18.39 -22.96
N ILE A 279 -18.96 17.78 -22.26
CA ILE A 279 -20.33 18.31 -22.13
C ILE A 279 -20.39 19.48 -21.14
N MET A 280 -19.71 19.34 -19.98
CA MET A 280 -19.83 20.28 -18.86
C MET A 280 -18.81 21.41 -18.94
N GLN A 281 -17.57 21.11 -19.40
CA GLN A 281 -16.48 22.10 -19.44
C GLN A 281 -16.28 22.69 -20.84
N GLY A 282 -16.97 22.20 -21.85
CA GLY A 282 -16.84 22.70 -23.23
C GLY A 282 -15.47 22.38 -23.89
N LEU A 283 -14.70 21.46 -23.30
CA LEU A 283 -13.39 21.07 -23.80
C LEU A 283 -13.52 20.05 -24.94
N SER A 284 -12.51 19.97 -25.82
CA SER A 284 -12.55 19.02 -26.93
C SER A 284 -12.20 17.60 -26.51
N ILE A 285 -12.76 16.61 -27.17
CA ILE A 285 -12.41 15.18 -26.94
C ILE A 285 -10.92 14.93 -27.18
N LYS A 286 -10.28 15.66 -28.09
CA LYS A 286 -8.84 15.59 -28.35
C LYS A 286 -8.04 15.98 -27.10
N GLN A 287 -8.39 17.09 -26.45
CA GLN A 287 -7.77 17.51 -25.19
C GLN A 287 -7.99 16.48 -24.08
N GLY A 288 -9.19 15.87 -24.01
CA GLY A 288 -9.48 14.80 -23.07
C GLY A 288 -8.60 13.56 -23.26
N LEU A 289 -8.33 13.15 -24.50
CA LEU A 289 -7.40 12.07 -24.81
C LEU A 289 -5.95 12.43 -24.45
N TYR A 290 -5.53 13.68 -24.65
CA TYR A 290 -4.23 14.15 -24.17
C TYR A 290 -4.19 14.15 -22.64
N ALA A 291 -5.24 14.59 -21.95
CA ALA A 291 -5.32 14.52 -20.50
C ALA A 291 -5.23 13.08 -19.98
N PHE A 292 -5.81 12.11 -20.69
CA PHE A 292 -5.70 10.68 -20.36
C PHE A 292 -4.27 10.16 -20.50
N ILE A 293 -3.52 10.58 -21.53
CA ILE A 293 -2.18 10.08 -21.86
C ILE A 293 -1.09 10.87 -21.14
N ASP A 294 -1.05 12.19 -21.35
CA ASP A 294 0.04 13.08 -20.89
C ASP A 294 -0.28 13.75 -19.56
N GLY A 295 -1.55 13.78 -19.16
CA GLY A 295 -2.07 14.49 -18.00
C GLY A 295 -2.83 15.76 -18.39
N PHE A 296 -3.62 16.25 -17.44
CA PHE A 296 -4.33 17.50 -17.60
C PHE A 296 -3.37 18.70 -17.43
N ASP A 297 -3.51 19.69 -18.28
CA ASP A 297 -2.84 20.98 -18.16
C ASP A 297 -3.88 22.10 -18.25
N ILE A 298 -3.76 23.11 -17.35
CA ILE A 298 -4.66 24.26 -17.30
C ILE A 298 -4.69 25.03 -18.65
N ALA A 299 -3.62 24.96 -19.44
CA ALA A 299 -3.56 25.52 -20.78
C ALA A 299 -4.58 24.89 -21.77
N MET A 300 -5.25 23.81 -21.39
CA MET A 300 -6.35 23.24 -22.16
C MET A 300 -7.61 24.11 -22.10
N PHE A 301 -7.76 24.98 -21.10
CA PHE A 301 -8.81 26.00 -21.09
C PHE A 301 -8.48 27.16 -22.01
N PRO A 302 -9.49 27.79 -22.67
CA PRO A 302 -9.26 28.92 -23.56
C PRO A 302 -8.56 30.13 -22.91
N GLN A 303 -8.85 30.38 -21.62
CA GLN A 303 -8.22 31.42 -20.81
C GLN A 303 -6.86 31.01 -20.25
N GLY A 304 -6.51 29.70 -20.31
CA GLY A 304 -5.28 29.20 -19.72
C GLY A 304 -5.18 29.50 -18.23
N ALA A 305 -4.02 30.00 -17.80
CA ALA A 305 -3.77 30.39 -16.42
C ALA A 305 -4.05 31.88 -16.13
N GLU A 306 -4.66 32.63 -17.06
CA GLU A 306 -4.94 34.05 -16.87
C GLU A 306 -5.97 34.27 -15.75
N GLY A 307 -5.67 35.18 -14.82
CA GLY A 307 -6.55 35.49 -13.68
C GLY A 307 -6.61 34.40 -12.58
N VAL A 308 -5.75 33.39 -12.63
CA VAL A 308 -5.72 32.28 -11.68
C VAL A 308 -4.52 32.41 -10.76
N VAL A 309 -4.70 32.16 -9.45
CA VAL A 309 -3.56 32.19 -8.50
C VAL A 309 -2.55 31.07 -8.81
N ALA A 310 -1.26 31.35 -8.54
CA ALA A 310 -0.14 30.47 -8.93
C ALA A 310 -0.21 29.03 -8.35
N ASP A 311 -0.98 28.82 -7.30
CA ASP A 311 -1.15 27.51 -6.68
C ASP A 311 -2.05 26.58 -7.50
N VAL A 312 -3.01 27.13 -8.23
CA VAL A 312 -4.01 26.36 -9.00
C VAL A 312 -3.40 25.56 -10.15
N PRO A 313 -2.49 26.08 -10.98
CA PRO A 313 -1.79 25.26 -11.97
C PRO A 313 -1.02 24.09 -11.35
N ARG A 314 -0.39 24.29 -10.19
CA ARG A 314 0.30 23.19 -9.47
C ARG A 314 -0.66 22.13 -8.96
N LEU A 315 -1.87 22.53 -8.59
CA LEU A 315 -2.93 21.65 -8.15
C LEU A 315 -3.53 20.85 -9.31
N LEU A 316 -3.73 21.49 -10.46
CA LEU A 316 -4.48 20.93 -11.59
C LEU A 316 -3.62 20.16 -12.60
N ASN A 317 -2.37 20.61 -12.87
CA ASN A 317 -1.50 19.99 -13.88
C ASN A 317 -0.96 18.65 -13.39
N ARG A 318 -1.78 17.60 -13.48
CA ARG A 318 -1.50 16.26 -12.94
C ARG A 318 -2.10 15.14 -13.79
N GLY A 319 -1.63 13.92 -13.50
CA GLY A 319 -2.18 12.69 -14.08
C GLY A 319 -1.54 12.31 -15.40
N GLY A 320 -2.29 11.52 -16.18
CA GLY A 320 -1.84 10.93 -17.43
C GLY A 320 -1.09 9.62 -17.25
N MET A 321 -1.23 8.72 -18.23
CA MET A 321 -0.57 7.41 -18.22
C MET A 321 0.95 7.54 -18.12
N PHE A 322 1.55 8.55 -18.76
CA PHE A 322 3.00 8.77 -18.73
C PHE A 322 3.53 9.15 -17.34
N SER A 323 2.73 9.76 -16.49
CA SER A 323 3.13 10.08 -15.12
C SER A 323 3.50 8.82 -14.30
N MET A 324 2.98 7.65 -14.70
CA MET A 324 3.20 6.36 -14.04
C MET A 324 4.42 5.59 -14.56
N MET A 325 5.09 6.05 -15.64
CA MET A 325 6.17 5.27 -16.28
C MET A 325 7.39 5.06 -15.39
N GLY A 326 7.78 6.07 -14.59
CA GLY A 326 8.86 5.92 -13.61
C GLY A 326 8.55 4.86 -12.56
N THR A 327 7.30 4.82 -12.12
CA THR A 327 6.77 3.82 -11.18
C THR A 327 6.79 2.42 -11.78
N ILE A 328 6.39 2.26 -13.03
CA ILE A 328 6.42 0.99 -13.75
C ILE A 328 7.87 0.50 -13.90
N LEU A 329 8.82 1.38 -14.21
CA LEU A 329 10.24 1.02 -14.24
C LEU A 329 10.72 0.48 -12.89
N LEU A 330 10.32 1.11 -11.79
CA LEU A 330 10.65 0.63 -10.44
C LEU A 330 10.07 -0.77 -10.18
N VAL A 331 8.82 -1.03 -10.59
CA VAL A 331 8.21 -2.38 -10.51
C VAL A 331 9.04 -3.40 -11.28
N PHE A 332 9.46 -3.11 -12.50
CA PHE A 332 10.33 -4.02 -13.28
C PHE A 332 11.63 -4.33 -12.55
N CYS A 333 12.30 -3.34 -11.97
CA CYS A 333 13.54 -3.52 -11.22
C CYS A 333 13.32 -4.38 -9.96
N ALA A 334 12.27 -4.10 -9.18
CA ALA A 334 11.95 -4.83 -7.95
C ALA A 334 11.61 -6.30 -8.23
N PHE A 335 10.80 -6.56 -9.24
CA PHE A 335 10.43 -7.94 -9.60
C PHE A 335 11.56 -8.71 -10.28
N SER A 336 12.53 -8.03 -10.90
CA SER A 336 13.79 -8.65 -11.36
C SER A 336 14.58 -9.19 -10.18
N PHE A 337 14.72 -8.42 -9.11
CA PHE A 337 15.35 -8.88 -7.87
C PHE A 337 14.57 -10.05 -7.25
N ALA A 338 13.26 -9.91 -7.10
CA ALA A 338 12.39 -10.93 -6.52
C ALA A 338 12.45 -12.26 -7.29
N GLY A 339 12.50 -12.23 -8.62
CA GLY A 339 12.63 -13.40 -9.49
C GLY A 339 13.97 -14.11 -9.28
N ALA A 340 15.07 -13.38 -9.36
CA ALA A 340 16.41 -13.91 -9.15
C ALA A 340 16.56 -14.51 -7.74
N LEU A 341 16.07 -13.82 -6.70
CA LEU A 341 16.12 -14.28 -5.31
C LEU A 341 15.30 -15.56 -5.11
N THR A 342 14.09 -15.62 -5.65
CA THR A 342 13.19 -16.78 -5.51
C THR A 342 13.84 -18.05 -6.07
N LEU A 343 14.54 -17.95 -7.20
CA LEU A 343 15.23 -19.07 -7.83
C LEU A 343 16.30 -19.69 -6.94
N THR A 344 16.98 -18.89 -6.12
CA THR A 344 18.04 -19.37 -5.21
C THR A 344 17.52 -20.22 -4.05
N GLY A 345 16.24 -20.10 -3.68
CA GLY A 345 15.68 -20.71 -2.47
C GLY A 345 16.19 -20.11 -1.17
N ALA A 346 16.87 -18.96 -1.22
CA ALA A 346 17.52 -18.31 -0.08
C ALA A 346 16.55 -18.02 1.07
N LEU A 347 15.34 -17.51 0.77
CA LEU A 347 14.32 -17.21 1.77
C LEU A 347 13.94 -18.44 2.61
N THR A 348 13.74 -19.58 1.97
CA THR A 348 13.38 -20.83 2.66
C THR A 348 14.47 -21.28 3.64
N ILE A 349 15.75 -21.14 3.26
CA ILE A 349 16.88 -21.49 4.13
C ILE A 349 16.95 -20.57 5.34
N ILE A 350 16.80 -19.26 5.13
CA ILE A 350 16.80 -18.25 6.21
C ILE A 350 15.69 -18.54 7.21
N ILE A 351 14.47 -18.77 6.72
CA ILE A 351 13.29 -18.98 7.56
C ILE A 351 13.37 -20.31 8.34
N ASN A 352 13.81 -21.40 7.69
CA ASN A 352 14.00 -22.68 8.36
C ASN A 352 15.02 -22.58 9.50
N ARG A 353 16.08 -21.78 9.33
CA ARG A 353 17.04 -21.54 10.40
C ARG A 353 16.43 -20.75 11.55
N LEU A 354 15.59 -19.75 11.26
CA LEU A 354 14.90 -18.97 12.28
C LEU A 354 14.00 -19.85 13.15
N LEU A 355 13.29 -20.82 12.56
CA LEU A 355 12.42 -21.75 13.28
C LEU A 355 13.15 -22.58 14.37
N THR A 356 14.46 -22.81 14.24
CA THR A 356 15.23 -23.61 15.20
C THR A 356 15.56 -22.90 16.51
N ILE A 357 15.39 -21.59 16.60
CA ILE A 357 15.75 -20.76 17.75
C ILE A 357 14.54 -20.23 18.54
N ILE A 358 13.32 -20.66 18.19
CA ILE A 358 12.08 -20.19 18.80
C ILE A 358 11.71 -21.09 19.98
N HIS A 359 11.59 -20.50 21.17
CA HIS A 359 11.28 -21.21 22.42
C HIS A 359 10.09 -20.62 23.20
N SER A 360 9.57 -19.43 22.80
CA SER A 360 8.45 -18.77 23.48
C SER A 360 7.43 -18.22 22.50
N VAL A 361 6.21 -17.93 23.00
CA VAL A 361 5.11 -17.34 22.19
C VAL A 361 5.52 -15.98 21.63
N GLY A 362 6.15 -15.12 22.44
CA GLY A 362 6.64 -13.82 21.99
C GLY A 362 7.69 -13.94 20.88
N GLN A 363 8.64 -14.88 21.01
CA GLN A 363 9.62 -15.17 19.96
C GLN A 363 8.97 -15.70 18.69
N LEU A 364 7.94 -16.55 18.81
CA LEU A 364 7.21 -17.07 17.65
C LEU A 364 6.51 -15.94 16.90
N ILE A 365 5.80 -15.05 17.60
CA ILE A 365 5.14 -13.89 16.98
C ILE A 365 6.17 -12.94 16.35
N ALA A 366 7.25 -12.62 17.07
CA ALA A 366 8.31 -11.76 16.53
C ALA A 366 8.99 -12.37 15.29
N ALA A 367 9.25 -13.68 15.31
CA ALA A 367 9.80 -14.39 14.16
C ALA A 367 8.83 -14.42 12.97
N THR A 368 7.54 -14.60 13.23
CA THR A 368 6.49 -14.53 12.19
C THR A 368 6.45 -13.12 11.57
N ILE A 369 6.43 -12.07 12.39
CA ILE A 369 6.47 -10.67 11.94
C ILE A 369 7.72 -10.40 11.09
N GLY A 370 8.91 -10.73 11.60
CA GLY A 370 10.17 -10.51 10.90
C GLY A 370 10.25 -11.27 9.58
N THR A 371 9.75 -12.51 9.56
CA THR A 371 9.66 -13.31 8.32
C THR A 371 8.68 -12.70 7.33
N THR A 372 7.51 -12.25 7.78
CA THR A 372 6.50 -11.63 6.93
C THR A 372 7.05 -10.35 6.30
N ILE A 373 7.70 -9.47 7.07
CA ILE A 373 8.35 -8.26 6.57
C ILE A 373 9.45 -8.61 5.56
N LEU A 374 10.28 -9.62 5.87
CA LEU A 374 11.33 -10.07 4.98
C LEU A 374 10.77 -10.57 3.64
N VAL A 375 9.72 -11.40 3.68
CA VAL A 375 9.08 -11.92 2.47
C VAL A 375 8.43 -10.79 1.68
N THR A 376 7.73 -9.87 2.35
CA THR A 376 7.14 -8.67 1.72
C THR A 376 8.20 -7.86 0.95
N GLY A 377 9.29 -7.51 1.64
CA GLY A 377 10.36 -6.71 1.05
C GLY A 377 11.13 -7.42 -0.05
N ALA A 378 11.30 -8.73 0.06
CA ALA A 378 12.07 -9.53 -0.88
C ALA A 378 11.27 -9.96 -2.13
N THR A 379 9.94 -10.16 -1.99
CA THR A 379 9.11 -10.64 -3.11
C THR A 379 8.28 -9.55 -3.76
N SER A 380 8.07 -8.44 -3.08
CA SER A 380 7.16 -7.34 -3.48
C SER A 380 5.72 -7.82 -3.77
N ASP A 381 5.31 -8.95 -3.19
CA ASP A 381 4.03 -9.62 -3.44
C ASP A 381 3.31 -9.85 -2.10
N GLY A 382 2.22 -9.11 -1.86
CA GLY A 382 1.44 -9.16 -0.63
C GLY A 382 0.82 -10.55 -0.37
N LYS A 383 0.46 -11.32 -1.41
CA LYS A 383 -0.11 -12.67 -1.22
C LYS A 383 0.96 -13.67 -0.78
N LEU A 384 2.17 -13.60 -1.36
CA LEU A 384 3.29 -14.41 -0.89
C LEU A 384 3.73 -14.03 0.52
N ALA A 385 3.63 -12.75 0.87
CA ALA A 385 3.92 -12.26 2.21
C ALA A 385 2.99 -12.86 3.28
N LEU A 386 1.77 -13.22 2.94
CA LEU A 386 0.83 -13.91 3.83
C LEU A 386 1.01 -15.44 3.77
N LEU A 387 1.12 -16.01 2.56
CA LEU A 387 1.16 -17.46 2.35
C LEU A 387 2.40 -18.10 2.96
N VAL A 388 3.60 -17.60 2.63
CA VAL A 388 4.86 -18.25 3.01
C VAL A 388 5.03 -18.34 4.53
N PRO A 389 4.85 -17.25 5.31
CA PRO A 389 4.89 -17.35 6.76
C PRO A 389 3.78 -18.23 7.33
N ALA A 390 2.56 -18.18 6.77
CA ALA A 390 1.46 -19.03 7.24
C ALA A 390 1.83 -20.52 7.13
N GLU A 391 2.32 -20.98 5.99
CA GLU A 391 2.72 -22.38 5.78
C GLU A 391 3.85 -22.81 6.72
N LEU A 392 4.84 -21.94 6.93
CA LEU A 392 6.04 -22.29 7.71
C LEU A 392 5.81 -22.26 9.22
N PHE A 393 4.97 -21.35 9.72
CA PHE A 393 4.76 -21.20 11.16
C PHE A 393 3.51 -21.90 11.71
N LYS A 394 2.56 -22.34 10.86
CA LYS A 394 1.29 -22.95 11.29
C LYS A 394 1.49 -24.08 12.30
N ASP A 395 2.40 -25.02 12.02
CA ASP A 395 2.67 -26.13 12.90
C ASP A 395 3.37 -25.70 14.20
N ALA A 396 4.16 -24.63 14.19
CA ALA A 396 4.77 -24.07 15.39
C ALA A 396 3.71 -23.45 16.32
N TYR A 397 2.73 -22.71 15.76
CA TYR A 397 1.59 -22.21 16.55
C TYR A 397 0.79 -23.34 17.19
N ARG A 398 0.45 -24.36 16.40
CA ARG A 398 -0.30 -25.55 16.91
C ARG A 398 0.47 -26.29 18.01
N ARG A 399 1.79 -26.51 17.85
CA ARG A 399 2.64 -27.17 18.86
C ARG A 399 2.73 -26.39 20.16
N MET A 400 2.64 -25.07 20.12
CA MET A 400 2.61 -24.21 21.31
C MET A 400 1.20 -24.05 21.90
N GLY A 401 0.19 -24.79 21.41
CA GLY A 401 -1.19 -24.72 21.89
C GLY A 401 -1.89 -23.40 21.57
N LEU A 402 -1.47 -22.72 20.51
CA LEU A 402 -2.06 -21.46 20.06
C LEU A 402 -3.09 -21.73 18.97
N ASP A 403 -4.20 -20.97 19.04
CA ASP A 403 -5.20 -20.95 17.99
C ASP A 403 -4.62 -20.27 16.73
N THR A 404 -4.97 -20.76 15.54
CA THR A 404 -4.45 -20.29 14.26
C THR A 404 -4.87 -18.85 13.91
N LYS A 405 -5.91 -18.31 14.56
CA LYS A 405 -6.26 -16.89 14.43
C LYS A 405 -5.17 -15.94 14.93
N ASN A 406 -4.26 -16.39 15.85
CA ASN A 406 -3.08 -15.60 16.21
C ASN A 406 -2.12 -15.51 15.02
N LEU A 407 -1.94 -16.59 14.27
CA LEU A 407 -1.11 -16.59 13.06
C LEU A 407 -1.70 -15.68 12.00
N SER A 408 -3.01 -15.82 11.70
CA SER A 408 -3.67 -14.99 10.69
C SER A 408 -3.57 -13.49 11.03
N ARG A 409 -3.77 -13.11 12.31
CA ARG A 409 -3.57 -11.74 12.77
C ARG A 409 -2.12 -11.29 12.56
N THR A 410 -1.15 -12.09 12.97
CA THR A 410 0.26 -11.70 12.93
C THR A 410 0.79 -11.50 11.51
N ILE A 411 0.41 -12.37 10.56
CA ILE A 411 0.81 -12.19 9.16
C ILE A 411 0.13 -10.99 8.51
N GLU A 412 -1.13 -10.72 8.83
CA GLU A 412 -1.86 -9.55 8.33
C GLU A 412 -1.30 -8.25 8.93
N ASP A 413 -1.00 -8.22 10.24
CA ASP A 413 -0.38 -7.09 10.94
C ASP A 413 1.01 -6.73 10.40
N ALA A 414 1.73 -7.68 9.81
CA ALA A 414 3.10 -7.47 9.33
C ALA A 414 3.22 -7.49 7.79
N GLY A 415 2.32 -8.14 7.08
CA GLY A 415 2.35 -8.26 5.62
C GLY A 415 1.65 -7.10 4.94
N THR A 416 0.34 -7.04 5.11
CA THR A 416 -0.50 -6.07 4.40
C THR A 416 -0.15 -4.63 4.76
N VAL A 417 0.03 -4.32 6.06
CA VAL A 417 0.23 -2.92 6.49
C VAL A 417 1.65 -2.39 6.32
N ILE A 418 2.67 -3.27 6.24
CA ILE A 418 4.05 -2.84 6.00
C ILE A 418 4.34 -2.62 4.51
N GLU A 419 3.58 -3.27 3.64
CA GLU A 419 3.80 -3.22 2.20
C GLU A 419 3.81 -1.77 1.66
N PRO A 420 2.86 -0.87 2.01
CA PRO A 420 2.88 0.51 1.53
C PRO A 420 4.04 1.34 2.08
N LEU A 421 4.75 0.86 3.12
CA LEU A 421 5.87 1.57 3.73
C LEU A 421 7.23 1.20 3.12
N LEU A 422 7.27 0.22 2.24
CA LEU A 422 8.48 -0.19 1.54
C LEU A 422 8.47 0.40 0.13
N PRO A 423 9.39 1.33 -0.20
CA PRO A 423 9.30 2.12 -1.44
C PRO A 423 9.46 1.33 -2.73
N TRP A 424 9.86 0.07 -2.68
CA TRP A 424 10.05 -0.81 -3.84
C TRP A 424 8.97 -1.89 -3.98
N THR A 425 8.03 -1.99 -3.04
CA THR A 425 6.91 -2.93 -3.16
C THR A 425 5.81 -2.38 -4.06
N SER A 426 4.95 -3.27 -4.55
CA SER A 426 3.80 -2.88 -5.37
C SER A 426 2.94 -1.82 -4.72
N ALA A 427 2.63 -2.00 -3.44
CA ALA A 427 1.77 -1.08 -2.69
C ALA A 427 2.48 0.23 -2.33
N GLY A 428 3.78 0.17 -1.94
CA GLY A 428 4.56 1.37 -1.64
C GLY A 428 4.68 2.27 -2.86
N VAL A 429 4.99 1.68 -4.00
CA VAL A 429 5.06 2.36 -5.29
C VAL A 429 3.70 2.95 -5.68
N TYR A 430 2.63 2.17 -5.55
CA TYR A 430 1.27 2.62 -5.85
C TYR A 430 0.88 3.83 -4.99
N MET A 431 1.04 3.74 -3.68
CA MET A 431 0.65 4.82 -2.75
C MET A 431 1.46 6.09 -2.99
N ALA A 432 2.78 5.97 -3.12
CA ALA A 432 3.66 7.12 -3.36
C ALA A 432 3.28 7.86 -4.65
N THR A 433 3.05 7.13 -5.73
CA THR A 433 2.76 7.74 -7.03
C THR A 433 1.34 8.30 -7.10
N THR A 434 0.36 7.58 -6.56
CA THR A 434 -1.04 8.00 -6.56
C THR A 434 -1.26 9.25 -5.72
N LEU A 435 -0.61 9.32 -4.55
CA LEU A 435 -0.73 10.45 -3.64
C LEU A 435 0.28 11.58 -3.94
N GLY A 436 1.29 11.32 -4.78
CA GLY A 436 2.30 12.30 -5.18
C GLY A 436 3.31 12.64 -4.07
N VAL A 437 3.56 11.69 -3.14
CA VAL A 437 4.48 11.85 -2.00
C VAL A 437 5.39 10.64 -1.91
N SER A 438 6.69 10.85 -1.69
CA SER A 438 7.61 9.71 -1.56
C SER A 438 7.27 8.83 -0.35
N THR A 439 7.55 7.52 -0.46
CA THR A 439 7.27 6.58 0.63
C THR A 439 8.03 6.95 1.91
N LEU A 440 9.27 7.49 1.80
CA LEU A 440 10.04 7.90 2.98
C LEU A 440 9.43 9.12 3.68
N ASP A 441 8.85 10.06 2.93
CA ASP A 441 8.23 11.25 3.50
C ASP A 441 6.90 10.93 4.20
N LEU A 442 6.09 10.01 3.64
CA LEU A 442 4.82 9.61 4.24
C LEU A 442 5.00 8.60 5.39
N LEU A 443 6.12 7.87 5.45
CA LEU A 443 6.35 6.79 6.40
C LEU A 443 6.20 7.23 7.87
N PRO A 444 6.78 8.36 8.33
CA PRO A 444 6.59 8.82 9.71
C PRO A 444 5.13 9.08 10.08
N TRP A 445 4.30 9.36 9.08
CA TRP A 445 2.90 9.71 9.22
C TRP A 445 1.94 8.54 9.01
N ALA A 446 2.39 7.39 8.52
CA ALA A 446 1.57 6.19 8.33
C ALA A 446 1.40 5.40 9.64
N ILE A 447 0.93 6.06 10.68
CA ILE A 447 0.95 5.61 12.08
C ILE A 447 0.22 4.29 12.27
N GLN A 448 -0.97 4.13 11.69
CA GLN A 448 -1.76 2.90 11.75
C GLN A 448 -0.97 1.68 11.27
N CYS A 449 -0.13 1.85 10.24
CA CYS A 449 0.58 0.75 9.61
C CYS A 449 1.65 0.16 10.52
N TYR A 450 2.49 0.97 11.13
CA TYR A 450 3.55 0.44 12.02
C TYR A 450 3.07 0.23 13.46
N ALA A 451 2.09 0.99 13.95
CA ALA A 451 1.56 0.81 15.29
C ALA A 451 0.94 -0.58 15.49
N ALA A 452 0.30 -1.17 14.47
CA ALA A 452 -0.24 -2.51 14.53
C ALA A 452 0.85 -3.56 14.85
N ILE A 453 2.04 -3.41 14.28
CA ILE A 453 3.20 -4.27 14.54
C ILE A 453 3.66 -4.15 15.98
N PHE A 454 3.74 -2.91 16.52
CA PHE A 454 4.11 -2.69 17.91
C PHE A 454 3.11 -3.35 18.89
N PHE A 455 1.81 -3.19 18.65
CA PHE A 455 0.80 -3.86 19.48
C PHE A 455 0.86 -5.37 19.34
N ALA A 456 1.11 -5.91 18.15
CA ALA A 456 1.28 -7.36 17.96
C ALA A 456 2.48 -7.90 18.75
N LEU A 457 3.61 -7.19 18.80
CA LEU A 457 4.78 -7.54 19.60
C LEU A 457 4.48 -7.44 21.09
N ILE A 458 3.89 -6.34 21.56
CA ILE A 458 3.53 -6.16 22.97
C ILE A 458 2.63 -7.33 23.43
N TYR A 459 1.63 -7.69 22.65
CA TYR A 459 0.72 -8.79 22.99
C TYR A 459 1.40 -10.15 22.92
N GLY A 460 2.31 -10.33 21.97
CA GLY A 460 3.11 -11.55 21.86
C GLY A 460 3.95 -11.83 23.08
N PHE A 461 4.60 -10.80 23.65
CA PHE A 461 5.45 -10.94 24.83
C PHE A 461 4.67 -10.88 26.16
N SER A 462 3.58 -10.12 26.23
CA SER A 462 2.75 -10.03 27.44
C SER A 462 1.74 -11.17 27.60
N GLY A 463 1.41 -11.87 26.49
CA GLY A 463 0.35 -12.89 26.48
C GLY A 463 -1.07 -12.32 26.41
N ILE A 464 -1.24 -11.00 26.39
CA ILE A 464 -2.56 -10.34 26.27
C ILE A 464 -3.11 -10.56 24.86
N GLY A 465 -4.41 -10.88 24.76
CA GLY A 465 -5.06 -11.08 23.46
C GLY A 465 -4.49 -12.25 22.63
N ILE A 466 -3.85 -13.23 23.29
CA ILE A 466 -3.37 -14.46 22.67
C ILE A 466 -4.40 -15.56 22.89
N ALA A 467 -4.99 -16.04 21.80
CA ALA A 467 -5.96 -17.13 21.83
C ALA A 467 -5.24 -18.48 21.93
N ARG A 468 -5.71 -19.34 22.85
CA ARG A 468 -5.21 -20.72 23.02
C ARG A 468 -6.24 -21.74 22.54
N THR A 469 -5.80 -22.91 22.11
CA THR A 469 -6.70 -24.00 21.76
C THR A 469 -7.38 -24.57 23.00
N ALA A 470 -8.65 -24.93 22.92
CA ALA A 470 -9.50 -25.38 24.05
C ALA A 470 -8.91 -26.59 24.82
N SER A 471 -8.11 -27.44 24.19
CA SER A 471 -7.48 -28.59 24.83
C SER A 471 -6.38 -28.24 25.86
N ALA A 472 -5.93 -27.00 25.90
CA ALA A 472 -4.92 -26.53 26.87
C ALA A 472 -5.54 -25.95 28.15
N SER A 473 -6.85 -25.62 28.13
CA SER A 473 -7.54 -25.04 29.27
C SER A 473 -8.10 -26.10 30.25
N GLU A 474 -8.25 -27.35 29.83
CA GLU A 474 -8.79 -28.44 30.66
C GLU A 474 -7.76 -29.21 31.51
N LYS A 475 -6.47 -28.92 31.39
CA LYS A 475 -5.41 -29.52 32.22
C LYS A 475 -5.00 -28.65 33.41
N SER A 476 -5.93 -28.02 34.09
CA SER A 476 -5.74 -27.58 35.47
C SER A 476 -6.01 -28.78 36.37
N PRO A 477 -5.06 -29.23 37.26
CA PRO A 477 -5.31 -30.36 38.14
C PRO A 477 -6.37 -29.94 39.15
N GLN A 478 -7.58 -30.49 39.06
CA GLN A 478 -8.47 -30.58 40.20
C GLN A 478 -7.74 -31.37 41.29
N ALA A 479 -7.30 -30.70 42.33
CA ALA A 479 -6.85 -31.30 43.56
C ALA A 479 -7.96 -32.24 44.05
N SER A 480 -7.73 -33.53 43.94
CA SER A 480 -8.52 -34.57 44.60
C SER A 480 -8.42 -34.40 46.11
N VAL A 481 -9.41 -33.70 46.69
CA VAL A 481 -9.73 -33.84 48.11
C VAL A 481 -10.59 -35.10 48.19
N THR A 482 -9.99 -36.19 48.62
CA THR A 482 -10.71 -37.36 49.13
C THR A 482 -10.37 -37.53 50.63
N LYS A 483 -11.45 -37.69 51.36
CA LYS A 483 -11.52 -37.91 52.77
C LYS A 483 -10.67 -39.08 53.26
#